data_a2a1772273b9e84b2f245b175aba78e4
#
_entry.id   a2a1772273b9e84b2f245b175aba78e4
#
_cell.length_a   1.000
_cell.length_b   1.000
_cell.length_c   1.000
_cell.angle_alpha   90.00
_cell.angle_beta   90.00
_cell.angle_gamma   90.00
#
_symmetry.space_group_name_H-M   'P 1'
#
loop_
_entity.id
_entity.type
_entity.pdbx_description
1 polymer ?
#
loop_
_entity_poly.entity_id
_entity_poly.type
_entity_poly.pdbx_seq_one_letter_code
_entity_poly.pdbx_strand_id
1 'polypeptide(L)'
;MAGQLSSRVALVTGGARGVGREVVRRLAREGADIAFVYGTSASKAQETVKELEALGVRAKGYHANLENPAELPDVAAAVLADFGKIDILVNCAGVFPNGVVGEMTFADYERGMRINLDSVYYLTSAVAASMQKGGRIINISSTLADRAGGAAISVYNATKAGVSSFARSWAHDLAPRGILVNSIQPGHINTDMNPDTTDYHHEMIKRIPLARYAEPTEIAGVVAFLAGPDASYITGTTIDVDGGLNA
;
A
#
# COMPACT_ATOMS: atom_id res chain seq x y z
N MET A 1 24.14 10.19 10.03
CA MET A 1 24.23 9.83 8.59
C MET A 1 22.88 10.15 7.96
N ALA A 2 22.85 10.69 6.75
CA ALA A 2 21.58 10.89 6.04
C ALA A 2 20.94 9.51 5.75
N GLY A 3 19.61 9.40 5.91
CA GLY A 3 18.88 8.16 5.62
C GLY A 3 18.96 7.80 4.13
N GLN A 4 18.72 6.55 3.78
CA GLN A 4 18.82 6.04 2.39
C GLN A 4 17.81 6.71 1.43
N LEU A 5 16.74 7.30 1.96
CA LEU A 5 15.69 7.99 1.20
C LEU A 5 15.72 9.51 1.37
N SER A 6 16.84 10.07 1.87
CA SER A 6 16.99 11.52 2.00
C SER A 6 16.75 12.23 0.67
N SER A 7 16.03 13.36 0.72
CA SER A 7 15.60 14.14 -0.44
C SER A 7 14.58 13.43 -1.37
N ARG A 8 14.01 12.30 -0.97
CA ARG A 8 12.88 11.67 -1.67
C ARG A 8 11.56 12.14 -1.09
N VAL A 9 10.52 12.14 -1.91
CA VAL A 9 9.13 12.37 -1.51
C VAL A 9 8.32 11.10 -1.73
N ALA A 10 7.69 10.60 -0.66
CA ALA A 10 6.82 9.44 -0.72
C ALA A 10 5.36 9.84 -0.58
N LEU A 11 4.51 9.32 -1.47
CA LEU A 11 3.05 9.39 -1.38
C LEU A 11 2.52 8.00 -1.01
N VAL A 12 1.79 7.90 0.10
CA VAL A 12 1.26 6.63 0.62
C VAL A 12 -0.25 6.72 0.80
N THR A 13 -1.03 5.81 0.23
CA THR A 13 -2.47 5.74 0.51
C THR A 13 -2.72 4.96 1.81
N GLY A 14 -3.67 5.46 2.64
CA GLY A 14 -3.98 4.83 3.93
C GLY A 14 -2.97 5.07 5.03
N GLY A 15 -2.19 6.17 4.97
CA GLY A 15 -1.07 6.45 5.88
C GLY A 15 -1.45 6.79 7.33
N ALA A 16 -2.74 6.92 7.67
CA ALA A 16 -3.16 7.30 9.03
C ALA A 16 -3.33 6.12 10.01
N ARG A 17 -3.29 4.87 9.56
CA ARG A 17 -3.48 3.68 10.41
C ARG A 17 -2.86 2.41 9.82
N GLY A 18 -2.77 1.35 10.65
CA GLY A 18 -2.37 0.01 10.24
C GLY A 18 -1.03 -0.02 9.50
N VAL A 19 -0.95 -0.83 8.46
CA VAL A 19 0.27 -0.98 7.64
C VAL A 19 0.73 0.35 7.05
N GLY A 20 -0.20 1.15 6.50
CA GLY A 20 0.14 2.44 5.89
C GLY A 20 0.82 3.41 6.86
N ARG A 21 0.39 3.45 8.15
CA ARG A 21 1.03 4.28 9.19
C ARG A 21 2.46 3.82 9.47
N GLU A 22 2.71 2.53 9.56
CA GLU A 22 4.07 2.04 9.77
C GLU A 22 4.96 2.23 8.53
N VAL A 23 4.37 2.15 7.33
CA VAL A 23 5.07 2.49 6.08
C VAL A 23 5.53 3.95 6.09
N VAL A 24 4.64 4.91 6.37
CA VAL A 24 5.03 6.34 6.40
C VAL A 24 6.07 6.62 7.48
N ARG A 25 5.95 6.00 8.67
CA ARG A 25 6.95 6.10 9.74
C ARG A 25 8.30 5.55 9.33
N ARG A 26 8.33 4.38 8.67
CA ARG A 26 9.57 3.76 8.23
C ARG A 26 10.25 4.59 7.15
N LEU A 27 9.52 5.05 6.13
CA LEU A 27 10.08 5.89 5.07
C LEU A 27 10.59 7.23 5.62
N ALA A 28 9.90 7.82 6.59
CA ALA A 28 10.36 9.04 7.28
C ALA A 28 11.66 8.83 8.06
N ARG A 29 11.81 7.70 8.78
CA ARG A 29 13.07 7.33 9.47
C ARG A 29 14.24 7.15 8.50
N GLU A 30 13.96 6.75 7.26
CA GLU A 30 14.94 6.68 6.18
C GLU A 30 15.19 8.05 5.52
N GLY A 31 14.54 9.12 5.98
CA GLY A 31 14.76 10.51 5.56
C GLY A 31 13.87 11.00 4.43
N ALA A 32 12.84 10.27 4.02
CA ALA A 32 11.89 10.74 3.01
C ALA A 32 10.90 11.77 3.59
N ASP A 33 10.60 12.81 2.82
CA ASP A 33 9.42 13.65 3.04
C ASP A 33 8.15 12.86 2.72
N ILE A 34 7.08 13.05 3.50
CA ILE A 34 5.89 12.20 3.46
C ILE A 34 4.63 12.98 3.10
N ALA A 35 4.01 12.60 2.00
CA ALA A 35 2.61 12.85 1.71
C ALA A 35 1.80 11.57 1.94
N PHE A 36 0.62 11.65 2.52
CA PHE A 36 -0.22 10.47 2.64
C PHE A 36 -1.71 10.80 2.49
N VAL A 37 -2.44 9.85 1.91
CA VAL A 37 -3.90 9.94 1.77
C VAL A 37 -4.58 9.27 2.95
N TYR A 38 -5.62 9.91 3.48
CA TYR A 38 -6.49 9.36 4.50
C TYR A 38 -7.96 9.59 4.15
N GLY A 39 -8.84 8.69 4.62
CA GLY A 39 -10.30 8.85 4.49
C GLY A 39 -10.90 9.52 5.73
N THR A 40 -11.58 8.74 6.57
CA THR A 40 -12.40 9.26 7.67
C THR A 40 -11.66 9.65 8.96
N SER A 41 -10.39 9.29 9.11
CA SER A 41 -9.67 9.42 10.39
C SER A 41 -8.80 10.69 10.46
N ALA A 42 -9.40 11.87 10.42
CA ALA A 42 -8.69 13.15 10.44
C ALA A 42 -7.81 13.35 11.69
N SER A 43 -8.28 12.94 12.88
CA SER A 43 -7.48 13.01 14.11
C SER A 43 -6.22 12.16 14.04
N LYS A 44 -6.35 10.90 13.61
CA LYS A 44 -5.19 9.99 13.42
C LYS A 44 -4.24 10.52 12.35
N ALA A 45 -4.76 11.18 11.31
CA ALA A 45 -3.91 11.80 10.29
C ALA A 45 -3.08 12.95 10.88
N GLN A 46 -3.68 13.81 11.70
CA GLN A 46 -2.97 14.91 12.38
C GLN A 46 -1.91 14.40 13.37
N GLU A 47 -2.23 13.34 14.13
CA GLU A 47 -1.26 12.65 15.00
C GLU A 47 -0.08 12.13 14.20
N THR A 48 -0.37 11.45 13.07
CA THR A 48 0.67 10.91 12.19
C THR A 48 1.55 12.02 11.64
N VAL A 49 1.00 13.15 11.18
CA VAL A 49 1.80 14.30 10.72
C VAL A 49 2.76 14.77 11.80
N LYS A 50 2.27 15.00 13.03
CA LYS A 50 3.11 15.45 14.17
C LYS A 50 4.26 14.47 14.48
N GLU A 51 3.96 13.16 14.44
CA GLU A 51 4.97 12.12 14.65
C GLU A 51 6.06 12.15 13.57
N LEU A 52 5.67 12.34 12.30
CA LEU A 52 6.61 12.37 11.18
C LEU A 52 7.47 13.65 11.21
N GLU A 53 6.87 14.81 11.52
CA GLU A 53 7.59 16.07 11.67
C GLU A 53 8.62 16.01 12.82
N ALA A 54 8.30 15.28 13.91
CA ALA A 54 9.24 15.03 14.99
C ALA A 54 10.47 14.20 14.58
N LEU A 55 10.40 13.48 13.45
CA LEU A 55 11.54 12.79 12.84
C LEU A 55 12.40 13.71 11.94
N GLY A 56 11.99 14.99 11.79
CA GLY A 56 12.74 16.00 11.03
C GLY A 56 12.45 16.02 9.52
N VAL A 57 11.39 15.37 9.07
CA VAL A 57 10.94 15.39 7.66
C VAL A 57 9.69 16.27 7.49
N ARG A 58 9.44 16.73 6.27
CA ARG A 58 8.15 17.37 5.96
C ARG A 58 7.07 16.29 5.85
N ALA A 59 5.90 16.56 6.43
CA ALA A 59 4.78 15.64 6.37
C ALA A 59 3.45 16.37 6.13
N LYS A 60 2.58 15.81 5.26
CA LYS A 60 1.22 16.34 5.04
C LYS A 60 0.25 15.21 4.73
N GLY A 61 -0.92 15.24 5.40
CA GLY A 61 -2.05 14.37 5.12
C GLY A 61 -3.02 15.03 4.13
N TYR A 62 -3.50 14.26 3.17
CA TYR A 62 -4.51 14.68 2.19
C TYR A 62 -5.77 13.85 2.39
N HIS A 63 -6.89 14.53 2.58
CA HIS A 63 -8.17 13.85 2.65
C HIS A 63 -8.64 13.50 1.23
N ALA A 64 -9.03 12.25 1.00
CA ALA A 64 -9.72 11.84 -0.22
C ALA A 64 -10.61 10.62 0.03
N ASN A 65 -11.75 10.58 -0.65
CA ASN A 65 -12.62 9.41 -0.64
C ASN A 65 -12.21 8.45 -1.76
N LEU A 66 -11.59 7.32 -1.41
CA LEU A 66 -11.17 6.31 -2.39
C LEU A 66 -12.35 5.60 -3.07
N GLU A 67 -13.58 5.77 -2.60
CA GLU A 67 -14.79 5.34 -3.32
C GLU A 67 -15.09 6.23 -4.53
N ASN A 68 -14.48 7.42 -4.59
CA ASN A 68 -14.50 8.30 -5.76
C ASN A 68 -13.07 8.44 -6.33
N PRO A 69 -12.54 7.44 -7.04
CA PRO A 69 -11.16 7.45 -7.51
C PRO A 69 -10.86 8.59 -8.49
N ALA A 70 -11.88 9.23 -9.07
CA ALA A 70 -11.73 10.41 -9.95
C ALA A 70 -11.14 11.64 -9.22
N GLU A 71 -11.16 11.69 -7.87
CA GLU A 71 -10.53 12.76 -7.08
C GLU A 71 -9.01 12.59 -6.94
N LEU A 72 -8.48 11.41 -7.21
CA LEU A 72 -7.08 11.09 -6.92
C LEU A 72 -6.05 11.82 -7.81
N PRO A 73 -6.33 12.13 -9.08
CA PRO A 73 -5.47 13.01 -9.86
C PRO A 73 -5.28 14.40 -9.22
N ASP A 74 -6.32 14.96 -8.60
CA ASP A 74 -6.23 16.25 -7.91
C ASP A 74 -5.37 16.14 -6.64
N VAL A 75 -5.42 15.01 -5.94
CA VAL A 75 -4.52 14.72 -4.82
C VAL A 75 -3.07 14.68 -5.30
N ALA A 76 -2.79 13.97 -6.40
CA ALA A 76 -1.44 13.92 -6.96
C ALA A 76 -0.94 15.32 -7.34
N ALA A 77 -1.78 16.16 -7.97
CA ALA A 77 -1.47 17.54 -8.29
C ALA A 77 -1.19 18.40 -7.05
N ALA A 78 -1.99 18.25 -5.99
CA ALA A 78 -1.78 18.94 -4.71
C ALA A 78 -0.45 18.54 -4.05
N VAL A 79 -0.09 17.25 -4.07
CA VAL A 79 1.21 16.77 -3.56
C VAL A 79 2.37 17.37 -4.37
N LEU A 80 2.25 17.40 -5.69
CA LEU A 80 3.26 18.02 -6.56
C LEU A 80 3.42 19.52 -6.28
N ALA A 81 2.32 20.24 -6.04
CA ALA A 81 2.36 21.66 -5.68
C ALA A 81 3.06 21.90 -4.33
N ASP A 82 2.81 21.05 -3.33
CA ASP A 82 3.38 21.20 -1.99
C ASP A 82 4.83 20.71 -1.89
N PHE A 83 5.17 19.60 -2.54
CA PHE A 83 6.47 18.94 -2.39
C PHE A 83 7.39 19.04 -3.61
N GLY A 84 6.87 19.46 -4.76
CA GLY A 84 7.62 19.64 -6.01
C GLY A 84 7.83 18.36 -6.83
N LYS A 85 7.68 17.20 -6.22
CA LYS A 85 7.87 15.88 -6.87
C LYS A 85 7.22 14.75 -6.07
N ILE A 86 7.09 13.58 -6.71
CA ILE A 86 6.76 12.31 -6.08
C ILE A 86 7.75 11.27 -6.58
N ASP A 87 8.63 10.79 -5.70
CA ASP A 87 9.65 9.80 -6.04
C ASP A 87 9.20 8.36 -5.73
N ILE A 88 8.33 8.20 -4.72
CA ILE A 88 7.86 6.91 -4.24
C ILE A 88 6.34 6.97 -4.11
N LEU A 89 5.64 6.03 -4.73
CA LEU A 89 4.21 5.81 -4.54
C LEU A 89 4.00 4.47 -3.86
N VAL A 90 3.26 4.45 -2.75
CA VAL A 90 2.84 3.21 -2.09
C VAL A 90 1.31 3.14 -2.06
N ASN A 91 0.75 2.25 -2.86
CA ASN A 91 -0.68 1.95 -2.85
C ASN A 91 -0.97 0.93 -1.74
N CYS A 92 -1.35 1.43 -0.55
CA CYS A 92 -1.51 0.61 0.66
C CYS A 92 -2.97 0.57 1.17
N ALA A 93 -3.78 1.57 0.85
CA ALA A 93 -5.18 1.59 1.27
C ALA A 93 -5.97 0.40 0.72
N GLY A 94 -6.90 -0.09 1.52
CA GLY A 94 -7.80 -1.16 1.09
C GLY A 94 -8.88 -1.46 2.11
N VAL A 95 -9.89 -2.16 1.64
CA VAL A 95 -11.00 -2.73 2.43
C VAL A 95 -11.08 -4.23 2.16
N PHE A 96 -11.77 -4.94 3.02
CA PHE A 96 -12.00 -6.38 2.89
C PHE A 96 -13.47 -6.64 2.55
N PRO A 97 -13.89 -6.52 1.26
CA PRO A 97 -15.24 -6.88 0.85
C PRO A 97 -15.45 -8.39 1.07
N ASN A 98 -16.51 -8.72 1.80
CA ASN A 98 -16.84 -10.07 2.21
C ASN A 98 -18.32 -10.35 1.86
N GLY A 99 -18.58 -11.41 1.09
CA GLY A 99 -19.92 -11.83 0.71
C GLY A 99 -19.89 -13.03 -0.26
N VAL A 100 -20.81 -13.94 -0.07
CA VAL A 100 -21.00 -15.10 -0.94
C VAL A 100 -21.53 -14.65 -2.30
N VAL A 101 -21.09 -15.30 -3.37
CA VAL A 101 -21.62 -15.07 -4.73
C VAL A 101 -23.13 -15.26 -4.75
N GLY A 102 -23.85 -14.26 -5.23
CA GLY A 102 -25.33 -14.22 -5.24
C GLY A 102 -25.95 -13.54 -4.03
N GLU A 103 -25.19 -13.27 -2.95
CA GLU A 103 -25.67 -12.61 -1.72
C GLU A 103 -25.04 -11.22 -1.54
N MET A 104 -23.82 -11.00 -2.06
CA MET A 104 -23.15 -9.70 -2.00
C MET A 104 -23.95 -8.67 -2.81
N THR A 105 -24.17 -7.49 -2.24
CA THR A 105 -24.82 -6.39 -2.96
C THR A 105 -23.90 -5.82 -4.03
N PHE A 106 -24.49 -5.28 -5.11
CA PHE A 106 -23.68 -4.57 -6.13
C PHE A 106 -22.96 -3.35 -5.54
N ALA A 107 -23.55 -2.68 -4.56
CA ALA A 107 -22.92 -1.55 -3.89
C ALA A 107 -21.64 -1.98 -3.13
N ASP A 108 -21.66 -3.11 -2.41
CA ASP A 108 -20.47 -3.62 -1.71
C ASP A 108 -19.41 -4.10 -2.71
N TYR A 109 -19.82 -4.74 -3.79
CA TYR A 109 -18.94 -5.11 -4.89
C TYR A 109 -18.24 -3.87 -5.48
N GLU A 110 -19.01 -2.86 -5.92
CA GLU A 110 -18.47 -1.63 -6.49
C GLU A 110 -17.55 -0.90 -5.51
N ARG A 111 -17.94 -0.81 -4.25
CA ARG A 111 -17.12 -0.22 -3.20
C ARG A 111 -15.77 -0.93 -3.09
N GLY A 112 -15.78 -2.26 -3.08
CA GLY A 112 -14.56 -3.07 -3.05
C GLY A 112 -13.67 -2.81 -4.26
N MET A 113 -14.23 -2.80 -5.47
CA MET A 113 -13.52 -2.53 -6.71
C MET A 113 -12.93 -1.12 -6.73
N ARG A 114 -13.73 -0.10 -6.41
CA ARG A 114 -13.28 1.30 -6.41
C ARG A 114 -12.13 1.56 -5.45
N ILE A 115 -12.23 1.06 -4.21
CA ILE A 115 -11.20 1.30 -3.19
C ILE A 115 -9.94 0.46 -3.47
N ASN A 116 -10.07 -0.83 -3.79
CA ASN A 116 -8.92 -1.72 -3.84
C ASN A 116 -8.22 -1.75 -5.21
N LEU A 117 -8.92 -1.44 -6.30
CA LEU A 117 -8.41 -1.58 -7.66
C LEU A 117 -8.40 -0.26 -8.43
N ASP A 118 -9.57 0.40 -8.57
CA ASP A 118 -9.67 1.61 -9.37
C ASP A 118 -8.82 2.73 -8.78
N SER A 119 -8.84 2.92 -7.44
CA SER A 119 -8.03 3.95 -6.78
C SER A 119 -6.54 3.75 -7.06
N VAL A 120 -6.06 2.51 -7.09
CA VAL A 120 -4.68 2.17 -7.42
C VAL A 120 -4.35 2.58 -8.86
N TYR A 121 -5.25 2.31 -9.81
CA TYR A 121 -5.05 2.70 -11.20
C TYR A 121 -5.05 4.21 -11.38
N TYR A 122 -6.06 4.91 -10.86
CA TYR A 122 -6.21 6.36 -11.02
C TYR A 122 -5.04 7.14 -10.42
N LEU A 123 -4.66 6.80 -9.17
CA LEU A 123 -3.55 7.49 -8.52
C LEU A 123 -2.21 7.18 -9.20
N THR A 124 -1.97 5.91 -9.55
CA THR A 124 -0.74 5.52 -10.24
C THR A 124 -0.60 6.20 -11.59
N SER A 125 -1.69 6.27 -12.37
CA SER A 125 -1.69 6.95 -13.67
C SER A 125 -1.32 8.43 -13.53
N ALA A 126 -1.92 9.13 -12.57
CA ALA A 126 -1.64 10.55 -12.33
C ALA A 126 -0.19 10.78 -11.86
N VAL A 127 0.29 9.97 -10.91
CA VAL A 127 1.66 10.07 -10.37
C VAL A 127 2.70 9.70 -11.43
N ALA A 128 2.47 8.60 -12.16
CA ALA A 128 3.41 8.15 -13.19
C ALA A 128 3.62 9.18 -14.29
N ALA A 129 2.64 10.02 -14.61
CA ALA A 129 2.77 11.08 -15.61
C ALA A 129 3.93 12.05 -15.29
N SER A 130 4.15 12.37 -14.02
CA SER A 130 5.16 13.34 -13.55
C SER A 130 6.41 12.69 -12.91
N MET A 131 6.34 11.39 -12.58
CA MET A 131 7.42 10.68 -11.89
C MET A 131 8.68 10.61 -12.74
N GLN A 132 9.81 10.92 -12.14
CA GLN A 132 11.10 10.96 -12.80
C GLN A 132 11.87 9.64 -12.72
N LYS A 133 12.95 9.53 -13.49
CA LYS A 133 13.88 8.39 -13.44
C LYS A 133 14.32 8.11 -11.99
N GLY A 134 14.31 6.86 -11.61
CA GLY A 134 14.59 6.41 -10.24
C GLY A 134 13.33 6.30 -9.38
N GLY A 135 12.14 6.58 -9.93
CA GLY A 135 10.87 6.42 -9.25
C GLY A 135 10.57 4.99 -8.82
N ARG A 136 9.74 4.85 -7.78
CA ARG A 136 9.33 3.57 -7.21
C ARG A 136 7.81 3.55 -7.02
N ILE A 137 7.16 2.52 -7.52
CA ILE A 137 5.74 2.24 -7.29
C ILE A 137 5.64 0.88 -6.58
N ILE A 138 5.04 0.87 -5.41
CA ILE A 138 4.92 -0.32 -4.57
C ILE A 138 3.45 -0.52 -4.24
N ASN A 139 2.91 -1.66 -4.67
CA ASN A 139 1.52 -2.00 -4.45
C ASN A 139 1.40 -3.00 -3.30
N ILE A 140 0.52 -2.74 -2.34
CA ILE A 140 0.18 -3.70 -1.28
C ILE A 140 -1.01 -4.53 -1.73
N SER A 141 -0.70 -5.74 -2.18
CA SER A 141 -1.67 -6.77 -2.57
C SER A 141 -2.04 -7.66 -1.36
N SER A 142 -2.05 -8.96 -1.54
CA SER A 142 -2.32 -9.99 -0.51
C SER A 142 -1.90 -11.35 -1.03
N THR A 143 -1.51 -12.27 -0.16
CA THR A 143 -1.36 -13.71 -0.49
C THR A 143 -2.64 -14.32 -1.07
N LEU A 144 -3.80 -13.72 -0.79
CA LEU A 144 -5.10 -14.10 -1.37
C LEU A 144 -5.25 -13.72 -2.85
N ALA A 145 -4.28 -13.02 -3.44
CA ALA A 145 -4.24 -12.78 -4.89
C ALA A 145 -3.95 -14.05 -5.70
N ASP A 146 -3.21 -14.99 -5.12
CA ASP A 146 -2.74 -16.20 -5.82
C ASP A 146 -3.48 -17.46 -5.37
N ARG A 147 -4.29 -17.38 -4.32
CA ARG A 147 -5.07 -18.52 -3.81
C ARG A 147 -6.44 -18.11 -3.27
N ALA A 148 -7.38 -19.03 -3.26
CA ALA A 148 -8.64 -18.87 -2.56
C ALA A 148 -8.44 -19.25 -1.08
N GLY A 149 -8.39 -18.28 -0.17
CA GLY A 149 -8.20 -18.53 1.26
C GLY A 149 -9.46 -19.06 1.99
N GLY A 150 -10.63 -19.01 1.34
CA GLY A 150 -11.92 -19.45 1.92
C GLY A 150 -13.10 -18.99 1.08
N ALA A 151 -14.32 -19.18 1.63
CA ALA A 151 -15.54 -18.68 1.04
C ALA A 151 -15.73 -17.17 1.27
N ALA A 152 -16.63 -16.56 0.52
CA ALA A 152 -17.10 -15.17 0.66
C ALA A 152 -16.05 -14.07 0.40
N ILE A 153 -14.88 -14.38 -0.15
CA ILE A 153 -13.78 -13.41 -0.35
C ILE A 153 -13.40 -13.21 -1.83
N SER A 154 -14.27 -13.64 -2.75
CA SER A 154 -13.98 -13.63 -4.19
C SER A 154 -13.65 -12.24 -4.73
N VAL A 155 -14.39 -11.21 -4.30
CA VAL A 155 -14.17 -9.83 -4.74
C VAL A 155 -12.85 -9.29 -4.21
N TYR A 156 -12.52 -9.56 -2.94
CA TYR A 156 -11.23 -9.20 -2.39
C TYR A 156 -10.08 -9.82 -3.18
N ASN A 157 -10.14 -11.13 -3.40
CA ASN A 157 -9.13 -11.88 -4.15
C ASN A 157 -8.95 -11.31 -5.57
N ALA A 158 -10.07 -11.07 -6.28
CA ALA A 158 -10.03 -10.49 -7.62
C ALA A 158 -9.35 -9.12 -7.64
N THR A 159 -9.67 -8.23 -6.67
CA THR A 159 -9.03 -6.91 -6.59
C THR A 159 -7.54 -7.03 -6.32
N LYS A 160 -7.11 -7.91 -5.41
CA LYS A 160 -5.71 -8.08 -5.04
C LYS A 160 -4.90 -8.79 -6.14
N ALA A 161 -5.50 -9.73 -6.86
CA ALA A 161 -4.91 -10.32 -8.06
C ALA A 161 -4.72 -9.26 -9.16
N GLY A 162 -5.72 -8.37 -9.36
CA GLY A 162 -5.62 -7.24 -10.28
C GLY A 162 -4.46 -6.31 -9.93
N VAL A 163 -4.31 -5.95 -8.65
CA VAL A 163 -3.20 -5.11 -8.15
C VAL A 163 -1.83 -5.76 -8.41
N SER A 164 -1.68 -7.07 -8.17
CA SER A 164 -0.44 -7.80 -8.49
C SER A 164 -0.19 -7.85 -10.01
N SER A 165 -1.24 -8.00 -10.81
CA SER A 165 -1.14 -7.98 -12.27
C SER A 165 -0.70 -6.61 -12.80
N PHE A 166 -1.21 -5.51 -12.22
CA PHE A 166 -0.75 -4.16 -12.55
C PHE A 166 0.76 -4.00 -12.35
N ALA A 167 1.32 -4.50 -11.25
CA ALA A 167 2.76 -4.38 -11.01
C ALA A 167 3.60 -5.04 -12.12
N ARG A 168 3.18 -6.22 -12.62
CA ARG A 168 3.85 -6.90 -13.72
C ARG A 168 3.75 -6.11 -15.03
N SER A 169 2.55 -5.64 -15.39
CA SER A 169 2.33 -4.90 -16.63
C SER A 169 3.00 -3.54 -16.63
N TRP A 170 2.82 -2.76 -15.55
CA TRP A 170 3.41 -1.42 -15.43
C TRP A 170 4.93 -1.42 -15.33
N ALA A 171 5.53 -2.53 -14.89
CA ALA A 171 6.97 -2.69 -14.95
C ALA A 171 7.48 -2.59 -16.39
N HIS A 172 6.77 -3.18 -17.36
CA HIS A 172 7.11 -3.05 -18.78
C HIS A 172 6.86 -1.62 -19.31
N ASP A 173 5.73 -1.03 -18.94
CA ASP A 173 5.36 0.31 -19.42
C ASP A 173 6.34 1.40 -18.92
N LEU A 174 6.83 1.27 -17.68
CA LEU A 174 7.56 2.31 -16.97
C LEU A 174 9.08 2.08 -16.90
N ALA A 175 9.56 0.85 -17.15
CA ALA A 175 10.99 0.55 -17.19
C ALA A 175 11.80 1.42 -18.16
N PRO A 176 11.30 1.75 -19.39
CA PRO A 176 12.02 2.66 -20.29
C PRO A 176 12.26 4.05 -19.70
N ARG A 177 11.45 4.46 -18.72
CA ARG A 177 11.61 5.71 -17.96
C ARG A 177 12.45 5.55 -16.69
N GLY A 178 12.94 4.33 -16.41
CA GLY A 178 13.71 4.03 -15.20
C GLY A 178 12.89 4.08 -13.91
N ILE A 179 11.57 3.79 -13.99
CA ILE A 179 10.65 3.67 -12.87
C ILE A 179 10.41 2.20 -12.60
N LEU A 180 10.56 1.76 -11.35
CA LEU A 180 10.38 0.38 -10.94
C LEU A 180 9.03 0.18 -10.26
N VAL A 181 8.35 -0.90 -10.61
CA VAL A 181 7.01 -1.23 -10.09
C VAL A 181 7.01 -2.63 -9.52
N ASN A 182 6.65 -2.77 -8.24
CA ASN A 182 6.60 -4.07 -7.57
C ASN A 182 5.36 -4.19 -6.71
N SER A 183 5.00 -5.42 -6.37
CA SER A 183 3.91 -5.75 -5.45
C SER A 183 4.44 -6.50 -4.23
N ILE A 184 3.83 -6.27 -3.08
CA ILE A 184 4.02 -7.05 -1.87
C ILE A 184 2.71 -7.77 -1.60
N GLN A 185 2.78 -9.06 -1.25
CA GLN A 185 1.64 -9.88 -0.83
C GLN A 185 1.79 -10.23 0.65
N PRO A 186 1.25 -9.41 1.55
CA PRO A 186 1.22 -9.78 2.95
C PRO A 186 0.32 -10.99 3.18
N GLY A 187 0.72 -11.80 4.16
CA GLY A 187 -0.15 -12.78 4.80
C GLY A 187 -1.05 -12.11 5.86
N HIS A 188 -1.25 -12.78 6.96
CA HIS A 188 -1.99 -12.22 8.10
C HIS A 188 -1.12 -11.22 8.87
N ILE A 189 -1.64 -9.99 9.03
CA ILE A 189 -0.98 -8.90 9.76
C ILE A 189 -1.86 -8.51 10.94
N ASN A 190 -1.25 -8.29 12.10
CA ASN A 190 -1.91 -7.79 13.29
C ASN A 190 -2.25 -6.31 13.12
N THR A 191 -3.52 -6.01 12.89
CA THR A 191 -4.06 -4.66 12.67
C THR A 191 -5.48 -4.55 13.19
N ASP A 192 -6.02 -3.32 13.29
CA ASP A 192 -7.44 -3.09 13.63
C ASP A 192 -8.41 -3.88 12.70
N MET A 193 -7.99 -4.16 11.46
CA MET A 193 -8.79 -4.92 10.48
C MET A 193 -8.75 -6.43 10.71
N ASN A 194 -7.67 -6.93 11.28
CA ASN A 194 -7.42 -8.37 11.49
C ASN A 194 -6.60 -8.56 12.78
N PRO A 195 -7.22 -8.34 13.96
CA PRO A 195 -6.50 -8.41 15.23
C PRO A 195 -6.13 -9.85 15.61
N ASP A 196 -5.00 -9.98 16.32
CA ASP A 196 -4.46 -11.26 16.81
C ASP A 196 -5.14 -11.77 18.08
N THR A 197 -6.24 -11.15 18.49
CA THR A 197 -7.00 -11.49 19.70
C THR A 197 -8.27 -12.32 19.44
N THR A 198 -8.48 -12.78 18.21
CA THR A 198 -9.69 -13.49 17.78
C THR A 198 -9.51 -15.00 17.73
N ASP A 199 -10.60 -15.77 17.86
CA ASP A 199 -10.58 -17.23 17.66
C ASP A 199 -10.07 -17.58 16.25
N TYR A 200 -10.40 -16.77 15.25
CA TYR A 200 -9.91 -16.91 13.89
C TYR A 200 -8.36 -16.84 13.83
N HIS A 201 -7.74 -15.95 14.61
CA HIS A 201 -6.28 -15.88 14.72
C HIS A 201 -5.70 -17.23 15.20
N HIS A 202 -6.28 -17.82 16.27
CA HIS A 202 -5.78 -19.09 16.83
C HIS A 202 -5.84 -20.25 15.82
N GLU A 203 -6.79 -20.24 14.90
CA GLU A 203 -6.85 -21.23 13.82
C GLU A 203 -5.86 -20.91 12.68
N MET A 204 -5.68 -19.64 12.36
CA MET A 204 -4.80 -19.24 11.25
C MET A 204 -3.33 -19.41 11.56
N ILE A 205 -2.87 -19.14 12.78
CA ILE A 205 -1.47 -19.33 13.15
C ILE A 205 -1.00 -20.80 13.00
N LYS A 206 -1.91 -21.78 13.09
CA LYS A 206 -1.60 -23.20 12.86
C LYS A 206 -1.21 -23.50 11.40
N ARG A 207 -1.61 -22.61 10.48
CA ARG A 207 -1.33 -22.73 9.03
C ARG A 207 -0.11 -21.94 8.58
N ILE A 208 0.39 -21.05 9.44
CA ILE A 208 1.53 -20.20 9.17
C ILE A 208 2.78 -20.88 9.72
N PRO A 209 3.79 -21.24 8.92
CA PRO A 209 5.01 -21.88 9.40
C PRO A 209 5.71 -21.13 10.54
N LEU A 210 5.72 -19.76 10.51
CA LEU A 210 6.26 -18.97 11.62
C LEU A 210 5.31 -18.86 12.83
N ALA A 211 4.13 -19.50 12.80
CA ALA A 211 3.16 -19.63 13.88
C ALA A 211 2.74 -18.31 14.56
N ARG A 212 2.72 -17.21 13.82
CA ARG A 212 2.26 -15.90 14.27
C ARG A 212 1.76 -15.03 13.10
N TYR A 213 1.02 -13.99 13.41
CA TYR A 213 0.78 -12.90 12.48
C TYR A 213 2.04 -12.02 12.36
N ALA A 214 2.18 -11.37 11.23
CA ALA A 214 3.19 -10.34 11.05
C ALA A 214 2.78 -9.05 11.78
N GLU A 215 3.76 -8.28 12.22
CA GLU A 215 3.54 -6.90 12.62
C GLU A 215 3.58 -5.96 11.39
N PRO A 216 2.82 -4.86 11.39
CA PRO A 216 2.84 -3.88 10.30
C PRO A 216 4.24 -3.37 9.95
N THR A 217 5.15 -3.33 10.93
CA THR A 217 6.55 -2.93 10.75
C THR A 217 7.34 -3.88 9.84
N GLU A 218 6.97 -5.16 9.77
CA GLU A 218 7.64 -6.15 8.91
C GLU A 218 7.32 -5.87 7.44
N ILE A 219 6.07 -5.48 7.14
CA ILE A 219 5.68 -5.03 5.79
C ILE A 219 6.37 -3.70 5.44
N ALA A 220 6.39 -2.75 6.37
CA ALA A 220 7.06 -1.46 6.18
C ALA A 220 8.57 -1.63 5.90
N GLY A 221 9.21 -2.65 6.46
CA GLY A 221 10.60 -3.01 6.18
C GLY A 221 10.82 -3.37 4.71
N VAL A 222 9.95 -4.21 4.14
CA VAL A 222 10.02 -4.62 2.72
C VAL A 222 9.69 -3.44 1.80
N VAL A 223 8.72 -2.58 2.17
CA VAL A 223 8.44 -1.35 1.43
C VAL A 223 9.68 -0.45 1.37
N ALA A 224 10.36 -0.23 2.51
CA ALA A 224 11.55 0.60 2.56
C ALA A 224 12.72 0.03 1.72
N PHE A 225 12.90 -1.29 1.74
CA PHE A 225 13.87 -1.99 0.87
C PHE A 225 13.56 -1.74 -0.61
N LEU A 226 12.31 -1.96 -1.04
CA LEU A 226 11.91 -1.74 -2.43
C LEU A 226 11.98 -0.26 -2.86
N ALA A 227 11.78 0.66 -1.94
CA ALA A 227 11.93 2.11 -2.16
C ALA A 227 13.41 2.53 -2.26
N GLY A 228 14.31 1.76 -1.69
CA GLY A 228 15.73 2.06 -1.55
C GLY A 228 16.59 1.74 -2.80
N PRO A 229 17.90 2.04 -2.71
CA PRO A 229 18.87 1.79 -3.79
C PRO A 229 19.13 0.30 -4.00
N ASP A 230 19.07 -0.53 -2.96
CA ASP A 230 19.40 -1.95 -3.01
C ASP A 230 18.43 -2.78 -3.86
N ALA A 231 17.23 -2.25 -4.13
CA ALA A 231 16.22 -2.84 -5.01
C ALA A 231 16.29 -2.34 -6.46
N SER A 232 17.42 -1.75 -6.90
CA SER A 232 17.55 -1.08 -8.20
C SER A 232 17.39 -2.01 -9.42
N TYR A 233 17.45 -3.32 -9.24
CA TYR A 233 17.26 -4.32 -10.31
C TYR A 233 16.01 -5.20 -10.07
N ILE A 234 15.09 -4.76 -9.21
CA ILE A 234 13.86 -5.46 -8.88
C ILE A 234 12.68 -4.68 -9.48
N THR A 235 12.01 -5.24 -10.47
CA THR A 235 10.78 -4.67 -11.07
C THR A 235 9.89 -5.77 -11.62
N GLY A 236 8.58 -5.58 -11.58
CA GLY A 236 7.58 -6.53 -12.05
C GLY A 236 7.39 -7.74 -11.14
N THR A 237 8.01 -7.75 -9.95
CA THR A 237 7.90 -8.87 -9.03
C THR A 237 6.77 -8.70 -8.03
N THR A 238 6.33 -9.83 -7.52
CA THR A 238 5.47 -9.94 -6.34
C THR A 238 6.25 -10.66 -5.26
N ILE A 239 6.33 -10.07 -4.06
CA ILE A 239 7.06 -10.60 -2.91
C ILE A 239 6.08 -11.00 -1.83
N ASP A 240 6.06 -12.27 -1.47
CA ASP A 240 5.29 -12.78 -0.34
C ASP A 240 5.97 -12.41 0.98
N VAL A 241 5.18 -11.84 1.91
CA VAL A 241 5.59 -11.49 3.27
C VAL A 241 4.55 -12.08 4.21
N ASP A 242 4.58 -13.39 4.37
CA ASP A 242 3.44 -14.17 4.88
C ASP A 242 3.80 -15.24 5.92
N GLY A 243 5.05 -15.27 6.36
CA GLY A 243 5.53 -16.27 7.32
C GLY A 243 5.54 -17.70 6.78
N GLY A 244 5.57 -17.88 5.45
CA GLY A 244 5.56 -19.16 4.75
C GLY A 244 4.17 -19.72 4.47
N LEU A 245 3.12 -18.93 4.62
CA LEU A 245 1.73 -19.37 4.44
C LEU A 245 1.42 -19.88 3.02
N ASN A 246 2.12 -19.37 2.00
CA ASN A 246 1.98 -19.75 0.59
C ASN A 246 3.13 -20.64 0.08
N ALA A 247 4.05 -21.04 0.93
CA ALA A 247 5.18 -21.88 0.54
C ALA A 247 4.76 -23.33 0.19
#